data_b4eb901221fc62346aba61ff336918f3
#
_entry.id   b4eb901221fc62346aba61ff336918f3
#
_cell.length_a   1.000
_cell.length_b   1.000
_cell.length_c   1.000
_cell.angle_alpha   90.00
_cell.angle_beta   90.00
_cell.angle_gamma   90.00
#
_symmetry.space_group_name_H-M   'P 1'
#
loop_
_entity.id
_entity.type
_entity.pdbx_description
1 polymer ?
#
loop_
_entity_poly.entity_id
_entity_poly.type
_entity_poly.pdbx_seq_one_letter_code
_entity_poly.pdbx_strand_id
1 'polypeptide(L)'
;MKMRYLAVLLLSAVLLVGCGNNTTTKSGNTEVDTTTETKQKESLADMMETKEYSCTVDDSFMYYVMYVTNNSDKVVSIDLNVTALDSSGSMVGSSSDGTKAVAPGQTAGIWTTFDEWDKIDSFDYALSVSEEKEYSPVYSDLSVDYNTTGSGIVASVTNNGTSAADYVWMDVVYLKDGKMVNFSELSFMDDNQELQPGTTLSQEGTCYSDSGFDDAVIAINGRK
;
A
#
# COMPACT_ATOMS: atom_id res chain seq x y z
N MET A 1 -27.16 20.40 25.51
CA MET A 1 -26.27 21.48 25.97
C MET A 1 -25.02 21.42 25.10
N LYS A 2 -24.85 22.40 24.18
CA LYS A 2 -23.78 22.39 23.16
C LYS A 2 -22.58 23.10 23.73
N MET A 3 -21.40 22.46 23.75
CA MET A 3 -20.14 23.11 24.06
C MET A 3 -19.24 23.09 22.84
N ARG A 4 -19.01 24.26 22.29
CA ARG A 4 -18.11 24.51 21.15
C ARG A 4 -16.73 24.81 21.75
N TYR A 5 -15.70 24.08 21.33
CA TYR A 5 -14.31 24.45 21.62
C TYR A 5 -13.71 25.14 20.40
N LEU A 6 -13.23 26.36 20.66
CA LEU A 6 -12.56 27.25 19.73
C LEU A 6 -11.07 26.92 19.76
N ALA A 7 -10.49 26.51 18.64
CA ALA A 7 -9.04 26.30 18.51
C ALA A 7 -8.36 27.65 18.19
N VAL A 8 -7.43 28.04 19.03
CA VAL A 8 -6.57 29.23 18.84
C VAL A 8 -5.28 28.79 18.16
N LEU A 9 -5.05 29.30 16.94
CA LEU A 9 -3.79 29.20 16.22
C LEU A 9 -2.80 30.21 16.81
N LEU A 10 -1.67 29.76 17.33
CA LEU A 10 -0.51 30.58 17.67
C LEU A 10 0.54 30.46 16.58
N LEU A 11 0.70 31.55 15.84
CA LEU A 11 1.70 31.73 14.80
C LEU A 11 2.98 32.30 15.46
N SER A 12 4.05 31.53 15.56
CA SER A 12 5.35 31.98 16.07
C SER A 12 6.28 32.31 14.92
N ALA A 13 6.46 33.60 14.64
CA ALA A 13 7.46 34.09 13.70
C ALA A 13 8.82 34.22 14.41
N VAL A 14 9.85 33.53 13.95
CA VAL A 14 11.25 33.73 14.39
C VAL A 14 11.96 34.58 13.35
N LEU A 15 12.30 35.82 13.74
CA LEU A 15 13.16 36.73 12.99
C LEU A 15 14.61 36.47 13.38
N LEU A 16 15.44 36.02 12.46
CA LEU A 16 16.91 36.03 12.59
C LEU A 16 17.45 37.26 11.87
N VAL A 17 17.93 38.20 12.68
CA VAL A 17 18.72 39.36 12.24
C VAL A 17 20.20 38.95 12.25
N GLY A 18 20.84 39.00 11.09
CA GLY A 18 22.30 38.88 10.95
C GLY A 18 22.87 40.12 10.34
N CYS A 19 23.64 40.89 11.12
CA CYS A 19 24.43 42.04 10.68
C CYS A 19 25.72 41.62 9.99
N GLY A 20 26.09 42.36 8.92
CA GLY A 20 27.44 42.24 8.34
C GLY A 20 27.68 43.16 7.15
N ASN A 21 28.13 44.37 7.47
CA ASN A 21 28.95 45.38 6.76
C ASN A 21 29.01 45.58 5.23
N ASN A 22 28.79 46.84 4.95
CA ASN A 22 29.07 47.72 3.80
C ASN A 22 30.19 47.35 2.81
N THR A 23 29.92 47.51 1.51
CA THR A 23 30.63 48.47 0.66
C THR A 23 29.77 48.84 -0.56
N THR A 24 29.68 50.14 -0.81
CA THR A 24 28.91 50.82 -1.86
C THR A 24 29.62 50.71 -3.20
N THR A 25 28.90 50.33 -4.30
CA THR A 25 29.13 50.92 -5.61
C THR A 25 27.83 50.84 -6.44
N LYS A 26 27.39 52.01 -6.95
CA LYS A 26 26.24 52.19 -7.86
C LYS A 26 26.59 51.68 -9.24
N SER A 27 25.70 50.98 -9.94
CA SER A 27 25.27 51.28 -11.29
C SER A 27 24.15 50.34 -11.76
N GLY A 28 23.06 50.91 -12.23
CA GLY A 28 22.26 50.52 -13.40
C GLY A 28 21.38 49.24 -13.31
N ASN A 29 20.13 49.48 -13.02
CA ASN A 29 18.92 48.89 -13.62
C ASN A 29 19.03 47.58 -14.39
N THR A 30 18.37 46.55 -13.86
CA THR A 30 17.22 45.85 -14.48
C THR A 30 16.74 44.78 -13.45
N GLU A 31 15.58 45.01 -12.84
CA GLU A 31 14.84 43.98 -12.14
C GLU A 31 14.40 42.96 -13.18
N VAL A 32 14.98 41.73 -13.10
CA VAL A 32 14.37 40.54 -13.66
C VAL A 32 13.91 39.78 -12.46
N ASP A 33 12.65 39.96 -12.12
CA ASP A 33 11.91 39.11 -11.18
C ASP A 33 11.76 37.70 -11.80
N THR A 34 12.76 36.87 -11.58
CA THR A 34 12.69 35.45 -11.94
C THR A 34 12.24 34.70 -10.67
N THR A 35 10.94 34.78 -10.42
CA THR A 35 10.29 33.85 -9.53
C THR A 35 10.35 32.47 -10.19
N THR A 36 11.45 31.75 -10.01
CA THR A 36 11.56 30.34 -10.36
C THR A 36 10.74 29.59 -9.32
N GLU A 37 9.44 29.40 -9.58
CA GLU A 37 8.67 28.38 -8.91
C GLU A 37 9.33 27.04 -9.25
N THR A 38 10.17 26.57 -8.35
CA THR A 38 10.64 25.19 -8.37
C THR A 38 9.42 24.34 -8.00
N LYS A 39 8.62 23.93 -9.00
CA LYS A 39 7.66 22.84 -8.82
C LYS A 39 8.48 21.66 -8.34
N GLN A 40 8.39 21.36 -7.05
CA GLN A 40 8.93 20.15 -6.47
C GLN A 40 8.27 19.01 -7.24
N LYS A 41 9.06 18.22 -7.97
CA LYS A 41 8.55 17.07 -8.71
C LYS A 41 8.02 16.09 -7.68
N GLU A 42 6.71 15.87 -7.70
CA GLU A 42 6.02 14.89 -6.85
C GLU A 42 6.73 13.53 -6.99
N SER A 43 7.05 12.90 -5.87
CA SER A 43 7.68 11.58 -5.89
C SER A 43 6.65 10.51 -6.29
N LEU A 44 7.10 9.37 -6.83
CA LEU A 44 6.18 8.27 -7.12
C LEU A 44 5.44 7.78 -5.85
N ALA A 45 6.10 7.84 -4.70
CA ALA A 45 5.48 7.46 -3.43
C ALA A 45 4.30 8.38 -3.04
N ASP A 46 4.37 9.69 -3.36
CA ASP A 46 3.29 10.65 -3.08
C ASP A 46 2.03 10.38 -3.94
N MET A 47 2.18 9.61 -5.02
CA MET A 47 1.09 9.21 -5.92
C MET A 47 0.45 7.87 -5.54
N MET A 48 0.90 7.23 -4.46
CA MET A 48 0.31 5.98 -3.98
C MET A 48 -0.79 6.28 -2.97
N GLU A 49 -1.96 5.67 -3.17
CA GLU A 49 -3.02 5.65 -2.16
C GLU A 49 -2.89 4.36 -1.36
N THR A 50 -2.88 4.46 -0.04
CA THR A 50 -2.68 3.31 0.86
C THR A 50 -3.90 3.05 1.72
N LYS A 51 -4.15 1.77 2.01
CA LYS A 51 -5.12 1.33 3.00
C LYS A 51 -4.56 0.19 3.82
N GLU A 52 -4.48 0.42 5.12
CA GLU A 52 -3.91 -0.50 6.09
C GLU A 52 -4.99 -1.36 6.74
N TYR A 53 -4.62 -2.61 7.02
CA TYR A 53 -5.43 -3.56 7.76
C TYR A 53 -4.53 -4.37 8.69
N SER A 54 -5.05 -4.75 9.86
CA SER A 54 -4.37 -5.67 10.76
C SER A 54 -5.37 -6.47 11.57
N CYS A 55 -5.02 -7.70 11.90
CA CYS A 55 -5.76 -8.52 12.86
C CYS A 55 -4.84 -9.55 13.51
N THR A 56 -5.15 -9.90 14.76
CA THR A 56 -4.53 -11.05 15.45
C THR A 56 -5.22 -12.33 15.03
N VAL A 57 -4.46 -13.41 14.87
CA VAL A 57 -4.96 -14.74 14.52
C VAL A 57 -4.64 -15.72 15.66
N ASP A 58 -5.68 -16.31 16.25
CA ASP A 58 -5.63 -17.37 17.26
C ASP A 58 -4.64 -17.11 18.40
N ASP A 59 -4.50 -15.85 18.83
CA ASP A 59 -3.54 -15.42 19.85
C ASP A 59 -2.10 -15.91 19.56
N SER A 60 -1.73 -16.03 18.30
CA SER A 60 -0.43 -16.56 17.88
C SER A 60 0.43 -15.52 17.18
N PHE A 61 -0.14 -14.74 16.27
CA PHE A 61 0.55 -13.69 15.52
C PHE A 61 -0.43 -12.65 15.01
N MET A 62 0.08 -11.55 14.51
CA MET A 62 -0.72 -10.49 13.89
C MET A 62 -0.37 -10.36 12.42
N TYR A 63 -1.38 -10.37 11.54
CA TYR A 63 -1.23 -9.91 10.17
C TYR A 63 -1.21 -8.39 10.12
N TYR A 64 -0.33 -7.88 9.27
CA TYR A 64 -0.39 -6.52 8.74
C TYR A 64 -0.50 -6.61 7.22
N VAL A 65 -1.53 -5.99 6.65
CA VAL A 65 -1.78 -5.98 5.21
C VAL A 65 -1.94 -4.55 4.75
N MET A 66 -1.23 -4.18 3.70
CA MET A 66 -1.38 -2.87 3.06
C MET A 66 -1.84 -3.06 1.61
N TYR A 67 -2.95 -2.43 1.25
CA TYR A 67 -3.35 -2.27 -0.13
C TYR A 67 -2.84 -0.93 -0.63
N VAL A 68 -2.14 -0.96 -1.77
CA VAL A 68 -1.54 0.21 -2.38
C VAL A 68 -2.10 0.37 -3.79
N THR A 69 -2.78 1.49 -4.05
CA THR A 69 -3.27 1.84 -5.38
C THR A 69 -2.27 2.76 -6.06
N ASN A 70 -1.79 2.37 -7.24
CA ASN A 70 -0.88 3.15 -8.05
C ASN A 70 -1.65 4.23 -8.85
N ASN A 71 -1.68 5.46 -8.36
CA ASN A 71 -2.30 6.60 -9.03
C ASN A 71 -1.34 7.34 -9.99
N SER A 72 -0.11 6.82 -10.21
CA SER A 72 0.82 7.38 -11.18
C SER A 72 0.51 6.88 -12.61
N ASP A 73 1.17 7.46 -13.60
CA ASP A 73 1.15 7.04 -15.01
C ASP A 73 2.22 5.98 -15.35
N LYS A 74 2.94 5.46 -14.34
CA LYS A 74 4.05 4.52 -14.48
C LYS A 74 3.69 3.14 -13.95
N VAL A 75 4.32 2.12 -14.51
CA VAL A 75 4.41 0.80 -13.85
C VAL A 75 5.45 0.92 -12.75
N VAL A 76 5.13 0.47 -11.54
CA VAL A 76 6.00 0.65 -10.38
C VAL A 76 6.30 -0.66 -9.65
N SER A 77 7.47 -0.68 -8.99
CA SER A 77 7.82 -1.59 -7.92
C SER A 77 7.65 -0.86 -6.60
N ILE A 78 7.10 -1.54 -5.61
CA ILE A 78 6.78 -0.99 -4.29
C ILE A 78 7.44 -1.88 -3.23
N ASP A 79 8.29 -1.29 -2.41
CA ASP A 79 8.86 -1.92 -1.20
C ASP A 79 8.23 -1.26 0.02
N LEU A 80 7.71 -2.07 0.92
CA LEU A 80 7.08 -1.69 2.18
C LEU A 80 7.99 -2.06 3.34
N ASN A 81 8.26 -1.12 4.23
CA ASN A 81 8.88 -1.38 5.53
C ASN A 81 7.87 -1.01 6.62
N VAL A 82 7.58 -1.95 7.51
CA VAL A 82 6.63 -1.78 8.62
C VAL A 82 7.37 -1.89 9.94
N THR A 83 7.06 -0.99 10.85
CA THR A 83 7.55 -0.99 12.23
C THR A 83 6.35 -1.12 13.17
N ALA A 84 6.36 -2.18 13.99
CA ALA A 84 5.37 -2.37 15.04
C ALA A 84 5.83 -1.66 16.33
N LEU A 85 4.94 -0.90 16.94
CA LEU A 85 5.19 -0.06 18.10
C LEU A 85 4.32 -0.50 19.29
N ASP A 86 4.88 -0.44 20.49
CA ASP A 86 4.12 -0.62 21.72
C ASP A 86 3.40 0.68 22.14
N SER A 87 2.62 0.61 23.21
CA SER A 87 1.86 1.75 23.76
C SER A 87 2.72 2.93 24.24
N SER A 88 4.04 2.75 24.35
CA SER A 88 5.01 3.84 24.65
C SER A 88 5.60 4.45 23.38
N GLY A 89 5.29 3.90 22.20
CA GLY A 89 5.89 4.26 20.92
C GLY A 89 7.27 3.62 20.68
N SER A 90 7.64 2.62 21.48
CA SER A 90 8.90 1.89 21.28
C SER A 90 8.69 0.76 20.26
N MET A 91 9.69 0.55 19.40
CA MET A 91 9.68 -0.53 18.41
C MET A 91 9.73 -1.89 19.09
N VAL A 92 8.78 -2.76 18.79
CA VAL A 92 8.69 -4.16 19.23
C VAL A 92 8.90 -5.15 18.09
N GLY A 93 8.82 -4.69 16.85
CA GLY A 93 9.09 -5.51 15.67
C GLY A 93 9.27 -4.67 14.42
N SER A 94 9.89 -5.27 13.40
CA SER A 94 9.95 -4.67 12.06
C SER A 94 9.92 -5.78 11.02
N SER A 95 9.31 -5.50 9.88
CA SER A 95 9.25 -6.40 8.75
C SER A 95 9.28 -5.61 7.44
N SER A 96 9.64 -6.28 6.35
CA SER A 96 9.63 -5.68 5.01
C SER A 96 9.16 -6.70 3.99
N ASP A 97 8.36 -6.24 3.05
CA ASP A 97 7.92 -7.00 1.89
C ASP A 97 7.69 -6.05 0.72
N GLY A 98 7.35 -6.57 -0.48
CA GLY A 98 7.15 -5.73 -1.64
C GLY A 98 6.45 -6.43 -2.79
N THR A 99 6.04 -5.63 -3.77
CA THR A 99 5.42 -6.13 -5.00
C THR A 99 5.99 -5.42 -6.22
N LYS A 100 5.95 -6.09 -7.38
CA LYS A 100 6.51 -5.59 -8.62
C LYS A 100 5.45 -5.51 -9.71
N ALA A 101 5.74 -4.68 -10.72
CA ALA A 101 4.91 -4.52 -11.91
C ALA A 101 3.47 -4.09 -11.62
N VAL A 102 3.29 -3.17 -10.66
CA VAL A 102 1.98 -2.59 -10.35
C VAL A 102 1.61 -1.56 -11.42
N ALA A 103 0.58 -1.87 -12.20
CA ALA A 103 0.11 -1.01 -13.29
C ALA A 103 -0.54 0.29 -12.79
N PRO A 104 -0.60 1.36 -13.62
CA PRO A 104 -1.44 2.51 -13.34
C PRO A 104 -2.91 2.12 -13.07
N GLY A 105 -3.46 2.61 -11.95
CA GLY A 105 -4.81 2.32 -11.48
C GLY A 105 -5.00 0.96 -10.80
N GLN A 106 -3.96 0.11 -10.74
CA GLN A 106 -4.03 -1.17 -10.03
C GLN A 106 -3.89 -0.95 -8.52
N THR A 107 -4.71 -1.70 -7.75
CA THR A 107 -4.48 -1.91 -6.32
C THR A 107 -3.76 -3.24 -6.14
N ALA A 108 -2.61 -3.21 -5.50
CA ALA A 108 -1.80 -4.37 -5.14
C ALA A 108 -1.81 -4.57 -3.62
N GLY A 109 -1.71 -5.82 -3.18
CA GLY A 109 -1.54 -6.18 -1.77
C GLY A 109 -0.07 -6.40 -1.44
N ILE A 110 0.32 -6.03 -0.21
CA ILE A 110 1.61 -6.33 0.41
C ILE A 110 1.30 -6.68 1.86
N TRP A 111 1.83 -7.79 2.36
CA TRP A 111 1.50 -8.23 3.70
C TRP A 111 2.70 -8.81 4.46
N THR A 112 2.58 -8.83 5.77
CA THR A 112 3.58 -9.43 6.65
C THR A 112 2.93 -9.88 7.96
N THR A 113 3.72 -10.56 8.81
CA THR A 113 3.28 -11.01 10.13
C THR A 113 4.22 -10.55 11.23
N PHE A 114 3.68 -10.47 12.45
CA PHE A 114 4.42 -10.13 13.66
C PHE A 114 4.07 -11.13 14.77
N ASP A 115 5.09 -11.76 15.35
CA ASP A 115 4.92 -12.76 16.42
C ASP A 115 4.61 -12.13 17.79
N GLU A 116 5.07 -10.90 18.04
CA GLU A 116 4.92 -10.17 19.32
C GLU A 116 3.56 -9.43 19.41
N TRP A 117 2.50 -10.05 18.88
CA TRP A 117 1.17 -9.47 18.68
C TRP A 117 0.58 -8.82 19.95
N ASP A 118 0.83 -9.39 21.14
CA ASP A 118 0.33 -8.93 22.42
C ASP A 118 1.00 -7.63 22.93
N LYS A 119 2.11 -7.22 22.30
CA LYS A 119 2.84 -5.99 22.61
C LYS A 119 2.55 -4.86 21.64
N ILE A 120 1.90 -5.16 20.51
CA ILE A 120 1.70 -4.19 19.43
C ILE A 120 0.46 -3.33 19.72
N ASP A 121 0.65 -1.99 19.73
CA ASP A 121 -0.40 -1.00 19.86
C ASP A 121 -0.69 -0.29 18.52
N SER A 122 0.36 -0.05 17.72
CA SER A 122 0.25 0.66 16.45
C SER A 122 1.36 0.26 15.48
N PHE A 123 1.23 0.73 14.24
CA PHE A 123 2.22 0.55 13.19
C PHE A 123 2.63 1.90 12.60
N ASP A 124 3.92 2.02 12.26
CA ASP A 124 4.44 3.00 11.33
C ASP A 124 4.93 2.28 10.07
N TYR A 125 4.87 2.96 8.92
CA TYR A 125 5.38 2.38 7.69
C TYR A 125 6.12 3.40 6.82
N ALA A 126 6.96 2.87 5.92
CA ALA A 126 7.58 3.62 4.85
C ALA A 126 7.47 2.86 3.52
N LEU A 127 7.05 3.57 2.46
CA LEU A 127 7.04 3.06 1.10
C LEU A 127 8.24 3.60 0.32
N SER A 128 8.95 2.68 -0.36
CA SER A 128 9.91 3.02 -1.41
C SER A 128 9.30 2.62 -2.75
N VAL A 129 9.08 3.60 -3.63
CA VAL A 129 8.43 3.37 -4.93
C VAL A 129 9.36 3.78 -6.06
N SER A 130 9.60 2.86 -6.98
CA SER A 130 10.45 3.08 -8.15
C SER A 130 9.74 2.67 -9.44
N GLU A 131 10.12 3.27 -10.58
CA GLU A 131 9.64 2.84 -11.88
C GLU A 131 10.15 1.42 -12.17
N GLU A 132 9.23 0.49 -12.44
CA GLU A 132 9.55 -0.89 -12.80
C GLU A 132 10.10 -0.95 -14.23
N LYS A 133 11.18 -1.71 -14.44
CA LYS A 133 11.87 -1.83 -15.74
C LYS A 133 12.19 -3.26 -16.15
N GLU A 134 12.02 -4.20 -15.24
CA GLU A 134 12.34 -5.61 -15.45
C GLU A 134 11.11 -6.43 -15.84
N TYR A 135 10.00 -6.14 -15.18
CA TYR A 135 8.76 -6.89 -15.36
C TYR A 135 7.66 -6.02 -15.98
N SER A 136 6.77 -6.69 -16.71
CA SER A 136 5.57 -6.06 -17.25
C SER A 136 4.33 -6.46 -16.45
N PRO A 137 3.38 -5.56 -16.22
CA PRO A 137 2.15 -5.90 -15.52
C PRO A 137 1.26 -6.80 -16.38
N VAL A 138 0.54 -7.70 -15.73
CA VAL A 138 -0.50 -8.53 -16.36
C VAL A 138 -1.92 -8.14 -15.93
N TYR A 139 -2.05 -7.15 -15.06
CA TYR A 139 -3.32 -6.74 -14.46
C TYR A 139 -4.44 -6.53 -15.47
N SER A 140 -4.17 -5.87 -16.61
CA SER A 140 -5.16 -5.64 -17.68
C SER A 140 -5.53 -6.90 -18.46
N ASP A 141 -4.70 -7.95 -18.38
CA ASP A 141 -4.90 -9.22 -19.05
C ASP A 141 -5.71 -10.19 -18.18
N LEU A 142 -5.85 -9.92 -16.88
CA LEU A 142 -6.55 -10.77 -15.94
C LEU A 142 -8.02 -10.36 -15.80
N SER A 143 -8.93 -11.32 -15.80
CA SER A 143 -10.30 -11.14 -15.28
C SER A 143 -10.48 -11.97 -14.03
N VAL A 144 -11.09 -11.33 -13.04
CA VAL A 144 -11.36 -11.91 -11.73
C VAL A 144 -12.86 -12.00 -11.53
N ASP A 145 -13.33 -13.17 -11.12
CA ASP A 145 -14.69 -13.41 -10.66
C ASP A 145 -14.62 -14.06 -9.27
N TYR A 146 -15.41 -13.59 -8.32
CA TYR A 146 -15.45 -14.18 -7.00
C TYR A 146 -16.82 -14.07 -6.35
N ASN A 147 -17.09 -15.02 -5.45
CA ASN A 147 -18.29 -15.03 -4.64
C ASN A 147 -17.91 -15.32 -3.18
N THR A 148 -18.56 -14.61 -2.27
CA THR A 148 -18.47 -14.93 -0.84
C THR A 148 -19.30 -16.18 -0.53
N THR A 149 -18.79 -17.00 0.38
CA THR A 149 -19.48 -18.16 0.95
C THR A 149 -19.72 -17.93 2.43
N GLY A 150 -20.34 -18.87 3.13
CA GLY A 150 -20.50 -18.75 4.60
C GLY A 150 -19.20 -18.83 5.39
N SER A 151 -18.11 -19.32 4.76
CA SER A 151 -16.82 -19.56 5.40
C SER A 151 -15.63 -18.88 4.71
N GLY A 152 -15.86 -18.10 3.64
CA GLY A 152 -14.77 -17.47 2.92
C GLY A 152 -15.17 -16.99 1.52
N ILE A 153 -14.27 -17.11 0.55
CA ILE A 153 -14.55 -16.81 -0.87
C ILE A 153 -14.17 -17.98 -1.77
N VAL A 154 -14.86 -18.06 -2.90
CA VAL A 154 -14.41 -18.83 -4.07
C VAL A 154 -14.08 -17.82 -5.17
N ALA A 155 -12.86 -17.82 -5.66
CA ALA A 155 -12.39 -16.91 -6.69
C ALA A 155 -11.88 -17.67 -7.91
N SER A 156 -12.09 -17.09 -9.10
CA SER A 156 -11.57 -17.58 -10.37
C SER A 156 -10.83 -16.47 -11.08
N VAL A 157 -9.63 -16.77 -11.57
CA VAL A 157 -8.82 -15.83 -12.34
C VAL A 157 -8.55 -16.41 -13.72
N THR A 158 -8.83 -15.63 -14.76
CA THR A 158 -8.60 -15.99 -16.16
C THR A 158 -7.53 -15.07 -16.75
N ASN A 159 -6.52 -15.65 -17.39
CA ASN A 159 -5.58 -14.90 -18.22
C ASN A 159 -6.14 -14.75 -19.65
N ASN A 160 -6.63 -13.57 -19.98
CA ASN A 160 -7.11 -13.22 -21.32
C ASN A 160 -6.00 -12.68 -22.24
N GLY A 161 -4.78 -12.57 -21.73
CA GLY A 161 -3.62 -12.10 -22.48
C GLY A 161 -3.11 -13.15 -23.47
N THR A 162 -2.05 -12.82 -24.18
CA THR A 162 -1.40 -13.67 -25.17
C THR A 162 -0.12 -14.33 -24.67
N SER A 163 0.31 -13.98 -23.46
CA SER A 163 1.49 -14.51 -22.79
C SER A 163 1.11 -15.11 -21.44
N ALA A 164 1.92 -16.06 -20.94
CA ALA A 164 1.77 -16.53 -19.57
C ALA A 164 1.94 -15.39 -18.58
N ALA A 165 1.23 -15.45 -17.48
CA ALA A 165 1.36 -14.54 -16.36
C ALA A 165 2.06 -15.27 -15.20
N ASP A 166 3.13 -14.69 -14.69
CA ASP A 166 3.90 -15.24 -13.58
C ASP A 166 3.40 -14.65 -12.24
N TYR A 167 3.53 -15.42 -11.17
CA TYR A 167 3.26 -14.94 -9.80
C TYR A 167 1.89 -14.28 -9.65
N VAL A 168 0.82 -14.98 -10.13
CA VAL A 168 -0.55 -14.49 -9.99
C VAL A 168 -1.09 -14.86 -8.62
N TRP A 169 -1.18 -13.87 -7.73
CA TRP A 169 -1.66 -13.99 -6.36
C TRP A 169 -2.84 -13.05 -6.11
N MET A 170 -3.77 -13.50 -5.31
CA MET A 170 -4.87 -12.66 -4.82
C MET A 170 -4.83 -12.60 -3.30
N ASP A 171 -4.69 -11.39 -2.79
CA ASP A 171 -4.80 -11.10 -1.37
C ASP A 171 -6.25 -10.81 -1.02
N VAL A 172 -6.74 -11.47 0.02
CA VAL A 172 -8.12 -11.38 0.49
C VAL A 172 -8.13 -10.95 1.95
N VAL A 173 -8.62 -9.75 2.22
CA VAL A 173 -8.88 -9.25 3.57
C VAL A 173 -10.35 -9.46 3.89
N TYR A 174 -10.63 -10.28 4.90
CA TYR A 174 -11.99 -10.51 5.41
C TYR A 174 -12.32 -9.45 6.46
N LEU A 175 -13.48 -8.82 6.32
CA LEU A 175 -13.92 -7.74 7.21
C LEU A 175 -15.17 -8.14 7.99
N LYS A 176 -15.22 -7.71 9.25
CA LYS A 176 -16.42 -7.71 10.10
C LYS A 176 -16.62 -6.32 10.67
N ASP A 177 -17.79 -5.71 10.42
CA ASP A 177 -18.08 -4.33 10.83
C ASP A 177 -16.97 -3.33 10.40
N GLY A 178 -16.40 -3.54 9.18
CA GLY A 178 -15.33 -2.74 8.59
C GLY A 178 -13.93 -2.95 9.17
N LYS A 179 -13.74 -3.90 10.08
CA LYS A 179 -12.44 -4.28 10.65
C LYS A 179 -11.96 -5.61 10.09
N MET A 180 -10.68 -5.73 9.84
CA MET A 180 -10.07 -7.00 9.43
C MET A 180 -10.21 -8.04 10.54
N VAL A 181 -10.66 -9.24 10.16
CA VAL A 181 -10.81 -10.39 11.06
C VAL A 181 -10.01 -11.60 10.60
N ASN A 182 -9.61 -11.65 9.34
CA ASN A 182 -8.73 -12.68 8.80
C ASN A 182 -8.14 -12.25 7.45
N PHE A 183 -7.16 -13.03 6.94
CA PHE A 183 -6.48 -12.85 5.68
C PHE A 183 -6.26 -14.19 4.98
N SER A 184 -6.32 -14.19 3.65
CA SER A 184 -5.89 -15.32 2.82
C SER A 184 -5.16 -14.82 1.60
N GLU A 185 -4.09 -15.51 1.21
CA GLU A 185 -3.43 -15.34 -0.07
C GLU A 185 -3.74 -16.56 -0.95
N LEU A 186 -4.25 -16.33 -2.16
CA LEU A 186 -4.65 -17.36 -3.09
C LEU A 186 -3.74 -17.37 -4.32
N SER A 187 -3.21 -18.53 -4.66
CA SER A 187 -2.34 -18.73 -5.82
C SER A 187 -3.14 -19.19 -7.04
N PHE A 188 -2.99 -18.49 -8.16
CA PHE A 188 -3.59 -18.84 -9.45
C PHE A 188 -2.53 -19.19 -10.48
N MET A 189 -1.71 -20.18 -10.14
CA MET A 189 -0.58 -20.63 -10.96
C MET A 189 -0.60 -22.15 -11.06
N ASP A 190 -0.09 -22.67 -12.18
CA ASP A 190 0.16 -24.09 -12.40
C ASP A 190 1.49 -24.54 -11.72
N ASP A 191 1.89 -25.78 -11.94
CA ASP A 191 3.15 -26.35 -11.41
C ASP A 191 4.42 -25.62 -11.91
N ASN A 192 4.32 -24.83 -12.98
CA ASN A 192 5.41 -23.99 -13.49
C ASN A 192 5.40 -22.58 -12.92
N GLN A 193 4.50 -22.29 -11.99
CA GLN A 193 4.25 -20.96 -11.40
C GLN A 193 3.73 -19.94 -12.41
N GLU A 194 2.95 -20.40 -13.39
CA GLU A 194 2.40 -19.59 -14.47
C GLU A 194 0.89 -19.79 -14.59
N LEU A 195 0.17 -18.74 -14.99
CA LEU A 195 -1.20 -18.82 -15.47
C LEU A 195 -1.17 -18.66 -16.99
N GLN A 196 -1.38 -19.77 -17.71
CA GLN A 196 -1.29 -19.82 -19.17
C GLN A 196 -2.39 -19.00 -19.88
N PRO A 197 -2.14 -18.46 -21.09
CA PRO A 197 -3.15 -17.75 -21.88
C PRO A 197 -4.41 -18.58 -22.08
N GLY A 198 -5.57 -17.94 -21.89
CA GLY A 198 -6.89 -18.57 -22.01
C GLY A 198 -7.26 -19.55 -20.89
N THR A 199 -6.39 -19.72 -19.90
CA THR A 199 -6.65 -20.62 -18.76
C THR A 199 -7.36 -19.87 -17.65
N THR A 200 -8.33 -20.55 -17.01
CA THR A 200 -8.99 -20.13 -15.77
C THR A 200 -8.60 -21.08 -14.66
N LEU A 201 -8.10 -20.55 -13.56
CA LEU A 201 -7.90 -21.30 -12.31
C LEU A 201 -8.85 -20.78 -11.23
N SER A 202 -9.33 -21.71 -10.39
CA SER A 202 -10.23 -21.38 -9.29
C SER A 202 -9.61 -21.82 -7.97
N GLN A 203 -9.75 -20.97 -6.95
CA GLN A 203 -9.23 -21.20 -5.60
C GLN A 203 -10.30 -20.85 -4.56
N GLU A 204 -10.20 -21.47 -3.41
CA GLU A 204 -11.03 -21.19 -2.25
C GLU A 204 -10.17 -20.58 -1.14
N GLY A 205 -10.59 -19.43 -0.63
CA GLY A 205 -10.03 -18.78 0.56
C GLY A 205 -10.97 -18.99 1.74
N THR A 206 -10.43 -19.39 2.88
CA THR A 206 -11.21 -19.64 4.10
C THR A 206 -10.93 -18.54 5.12
N CYS A 207 -11.98 -17.99 5.70
CA CYS A 207 -11.92 -17.11 6.87
C CYS A 207 -12.00 -17.94 8.14
N TYR A 208 -10.93 -18.02 8.90
CA TYR A 208 -10.86 -18.79 10.17
C TYR A 208 -11.26 -17.96 11.40
N SER A 209 -12.08 -16.93 11.22
CA SER A 209 -12.56 -16.12 12.33
C SER A 209 -13.85 -16.69 12.93
N ASP A 210 -13.88 -16.89 14.25
CA ASP A 210 -15.06 -17.37 15.00
C ASP A 210 -16.25 -16.40 14.87
N SER A 211 -15.99 -15.09 14.67
CA SER A 211 -17.02 -14.07 14.44
C SER A 211 -17.60 -14.09 13.03
N GLY A 212 -17.02 -14.89 12.12
CA GLY A 212 -17.30 -14.83 10.69
C GLY A 212 -16.87 -13.48 10.08
N PHE A 213 -17.36 -13.19 8.88
CA PHE A 213 -17.13 -11.92 8.17
C PHE A 213 -18.42 -11.47 7.47
N ASP A 214 -18.52 -10.21 7.08
CA ASP A 214 -19.65 -9.64 6.35
C ASP A 214 -19.25 -8.99 5.03
N ASP A 215 -17.94 -8.77 4.81
CA ASP A 215 -17.38 -8.23 3.57
C ASP A 215 -15.99 -8.83 3.31
N ALA A 216 -15.57 -8.84 2.06
CA ALA A 216 -14.23 -9.22 1.64
C ALA A 216 -13.71 -8.24 0.59
N VAL A 217 -12.51 -7.72 0.81
CA VAL A 217 -11.81 -6.88 -0.16
C VAL A 217 -10.63 -7.65 -0.72
N ILE A 218 -10.42 -7.53 -2.03
CA ILE A 218 -9.39 -8.26 -2.74
C ILE A 218 -8.41 -7.32 -3.43
N ALA A 219 -7.16 -7.77 -3.54
CA ALA A 219 -6.18 -7.21 -4.45
C ALA A 219 -5.52 -8.34 -5.25
N ILE A 220 -5.20 -8.10 -6.52
CA ILE A 220 -4.56 -9.11 -7.36
C ILE A 220 -3.22 -8.58 -7.87
N ASN A 221 -2.20 -9.40 -7.71
CA ASN A 221 -0.85 -9.18 -8.19
C ASN A 221 -0.53 -10.18 -9.30
N GLY A 222 0.39 -9.82 -10.17
CA GLY A 222 0.90 -10.68 -11.21
C GLY A 222 1.78 -9.90 -12.18
N ARG A 223 2.71 -10.63 -12.83
CA ARG A 223 3.69 -10.03 -13.75
C ARG A 223 4.06 -10.98 -14.88
N LYS A 224 4.83 -10.51 -15.84
CA LYS A 224 5.47 -11.28 -16.93
C LYS A 224 6.79 -10.65 -17.35
#